data_7000b5c13292e69f5ed1c3b0a1361744
#
_entry.id   7000b5c13292e69f5ed1c3b0a1361744
#
_cell.length_a   1.000
_cell.length_b   1.000
_cell.length_c   1.000
_cell.angle_alpha   90.00
_cell.angle_beta   90.00
_cell.angle_gamma   90.00
#
_symmetry.space_group_name_H-M   'P 1'
#
loop_
_entity.id
_entity.type
_entity.pdbx_description
1 polymer ?
#
loop_
_entity_poly.entity_id
_entity_poly.type
_entity_poly.pdbx_seq_one_letter_code
_entity_poly.pdbx_strand_id
1 'polypeptide(L)' 'MTFAIHASKNGQSVVTVRISPDATADKARLLESFGWQVYITDSVGRQFSVSEFYLKITIERCQ' A
#
# COMPACT_ATOMS: atom_id res chain seq x y z
N MET A 1 8.91 -8.52 7.50
CA MET A 1 7.99 -8.50 6.34
C MET A 1 8.19 -7.22 5.56
N THR A 2 8.11 -7.32 4.25
CA THR A 2 8.21 -6.14 3.39
C THR A 2 6.94 -6.01 2.57
N PHE A 3 6.60 -4.78 2.23
CA PHE A 3 5.44 -4.45 1.42
C PHE A 3 5.89 -3.58 0.26
N ALA A 4 5.37 -3.86 -0.93
CA ALA A 4 5.65 -3.07 -2.11
C ALA A 4 4.40 -2.27 -2.47
N ILE A 5 4.57 -0.97 -2.60
CA ILE A 5 3.50 -0.06 -2.99
C ILE A 5 3.66 0.22 -4.48
N HIS A 6 2.69 -0.21 -5.28
CA HIS A 6 2.69 -0.01 -6.72
C HIS A 6 1.76 1.13 -7.05
N ALA A 7 2.26 2.16 -7.69
CA ALA A 7 1.47 3.33 -8.05
C ALA A 7 1.65 3.64 -9.52
N SER A 8 0.57 3.98 -10.20
CA SER A 8 0.62 4.37 -11.61
C SER A 8 -0.25 5.60 -11.85
N LYS A 9 0.22 6.45 -12.76
CA LYS A 9 -0.48 7.67 -13.14
C LYS A 9 0.05 8.16 -14.48
N ASN A 10 -0.86 8.42 -15.43
CA ASN A 10 -0.52 9.00 -16.73
C ASN A 10 0.58 8.24 -17.48
N GLY A 11 0.53 6.90 -17.41
CA GLY A 11 1.52 6.07 -18.08
C GLY A 11 2.83 5.90 -17.32
N GLN A 12 2.97 6.53 -16.16
CA GLN A 12 4.12 6.37 -15.29
C GLN A 12 3.80 5.35 -14.20
N SER A 13 4.79 4.60 -13.77
CA SER A 13 4.62 3.69 -12.65
C SER A 13 5.84 3.75 -11.74
N VAL A 14 5.58 3.67 -10.44
CA VAL A 14 6.63 3.65 -9.42
C VAL A 14 6.35 2.53 -8.43
N VAL A 15 7.41 1.98 -7.87
CA VAL A 15 7.30 0.97 -6.82
C VAL A 15 8.12 1.45 -5.63
N THR A 16 7.50 1.45 -4.46
CA THR A 16 8.14 1.87 -3.21
C THR A 16 8.03 0.72 -2.23
N VAL A 17 9.13 0.38 -1.57
CA VAL A 17 9.15 -0.71 -0.59
C VAL A 17 9.21 -0.13 0.81
N ARG A 18 8.39 -0.69 1.70
CA ARG A 18 8.38 -0.31 3.12
C ARG A 18 8.34 -1.58 3.98
N ILE A 19 8.90 -1.48 5.16
CA ILE A 19 8.93 -2.60 6.11
C ILE A 19 7.73 -2.54 7.05
N SER A 20 7.37 -1.34 7.49
CA SER A 20 6.28 -1.16 8.45
C SER A 20 4.93 -1.12 7.75
N PRO A 21 3.91 -1.86 8.25
CA PRO A 21 2.55 -1.74 7.71
C PRO A 21 2.00 -0.32 7.80
N ASP A 22 2.28 0.38 8.88
CA ASP A 22 1.81 1.76 9.07
C ASP A 22 2.41 2.70 8.04
N ALA A 23 3.72 2.64 7.84
CA ALA A 23 4.39 3.46 6.84
C ALA A 23 3.90 3.13 5.43
N THR A 24 3.62 1.85 5.16
CA THR A 24 3.07 1.40 3.89
C THR A 24 1.70 2.04 3.64
N ALA A 25 0.82 1.97 4.62
CA ALA A 25 -0.53 2.54 4.49
C ALA A 25 -0.48 4.05 4.30
N ASP A 26 0.35 4.74 5.07
CA ASP A 26 0.48 6.19 4.97
C ASP A 26 0.98 6.62 3.60
N LYS A 27 2.01 5.96 3.09
CA LYS A 27 2.56 6.27 1.78
C LYS A 27 1.56 5.99 0.67
N ALA A 28 0.85 4.87 0.75
CA ALA A 28 -0.16 4.51 -0.23
C ALA A 28 -1.29 5.52 -0.27
N ARG A 29 -1.77 5.95 0.89
CA ARG A 29 -2.82 6.98 0.96
C ARG A 29 -2.35 8.31 0.41
N LEU A 30 -1.11 8.68 0.69
CA LEU A 30 -0.55 9.91 0.18
C LEU A 30 -0.52 9.89 -1.36
N LEU A 31 -0.07 8.80 -1.95
CA LEU A 31 -0.06 8.66 -3.40
C LEU A 31 -1.46 8.72 -3.99
N GLU A 32 -2.44 8.08 -3.35
CA GLU A 32 -3.82 8.16 -3.81
C GLU A 32 -4.34 9.59 -3.78
N SER A 33 -3.96 10.36 -2.77
CA SER A 33 -4.40 11.76 -2.65
C SER A 33 -3.87 12.63 -3.78
N PHE A 34 -2.79 12.21 -4.42
CA PHE A 34 -2.24 12.90 -5.59
C PHE A 34 -2.79 12.38 -6.92
N GLY A 35 -3.77 11.48 -6.87
CA GLY A 35 -4.42 10.97 -8.07
C GLY A 35 -3.78 9.71 -8.66
N TRP A 36 -2.86 9.08 -7.94
CA TRP A 36 -2.25 7.82 -8.39
C TRP A 36 -3.19 6.66 -8.15
N GLN A 37 -3.12 5.68 -9.04
CA GLN A 37 -3.75 4.38 -8.80
C GLN A 37 -2.75 3.53 -8.05
N VAL A 38 -3.15 3.05 -6.87
CA VAL A 38 -2.21 2.41 -5.95
C VAL A 38 -2.73 1.04 -5.53
N TYR A 39 -1.84 0.06 -5.50
CA TYR A 39 -2.10 -1.21 -4.85
C TYR A 39 -0.83 -1.65 -4.11
N ILE A 40 -1.01 -2.55 -3.15
CA ILE A 40 0.05 -2.98 -2.27
C ILE A 40 0.20 -4.49 -2.40
N THR A 41 1.44 -4.97 -2.49
CA THR A 41 1.71 -6.41 -2.43
C THR A 41 2.54 -6.71 -1.19
N ASP A 42 2.31 -7.87 -0.60
CA ASP A 42 3.10 -8.31 0.56
C ASP A 42 4.24 -9.24 0.11
N SER A 43 4.97 -9.79 1.09
CA SER A 43 6.13 -10.62 0.81
C SER A 43 5.78 -11.97 0.20
N VAL A 44 4.52 -12.40 0.29
CA VAL A 44 4.05 -13.63 -0.36
C VAL A 44 3.33 -13.38 -1.70
N GLY A 45 3.29 -12.13 -2.14
CA GLY A 45 2.74 -11.79 -3.44
C GLY A 45 1.25 -11.53 -3.48
N ARG A 46 0.60 -11.38 -2.34
CA ARG A 46 -0.81 -11.03 -2.30
C ARG A 46 -1.00 -9.55 -2.64
N GLN A 47 -2.05 -9.25 -3.38
CA GLN A 47 -2.39 -7.88 -3.74
C GLN A 47 -3.51 -7.35 -2.85
N PHE A 48 -3.37 -6.12 -2.43
CA PHE A 48 -4.38 -5.42 -1.63
C PHE A 48 -4.61 -4.04 -2.23
N SER A 49 -5.87 -3.60 -2.24
CA SER A 49 -6.16 -2.18 -2.46
C SER A 49 -5.75 -1.42 -1.20
N VAL A 50 -5.66 -0.09 -1.31
CA VAL A 50 -5.31 0.73 -0.15
C VAL A 50 -6.34 0.55 0.96
N SER A 51 -7.63 0.53 0.61
CA SER A 51 -8.70 0.33 1.60
C SER A 51 -8.61 -1.02 2.28
N GLU A 52 -8.38 -2.09 1.51
CA GLU A 52 -8.24 -3.43 2.06
C GLU A 52 -7.04 -3.54 3.00
N PHE A 53 -5.93 -2.95 2.61
CA PHE A 53 -4.73 -2.98 3.42
C PHE A 53 -4.93 -2.22 4.74
N TYR A 54 -5.60 -1.09 4.66
CA TYR A 54 -5.89 -0.27 5.84
C TYR A 54 -6.79 -1.01 6.82
N LEU A 55 -7.80 -1.70 6.31
CA LEU A 55 -8.68 -2.52 7.15
C LEU A 55 -7.92 -3.66 7.79
N LYS A 56 -7.02 -4.29 7.05
CA LYS A 56 -6.22 -5.41 7.55
C LYS A 56 -5.37 -4.98 8.75
N ILE A 57 -4.65 -3.88 8.66
CA ILE A 57 -3.80 -3.44 9.77
C ILE A 57 -4.62 -2.95 10.95
N THR A 58 -5.80 -2.36 10.69
CA THR A 58 -6.70 -1.94 11.76
C THR A 58 -7.22 -3.14 12.55
N ILE A 59 -7.62 -4.19 11.86
CA ILE A 59 -8.09 -5.43 12.50
C ILE A 59 -6.97 -6.06 13.32
N GLU A 60 -5.77 -6.11 12.79
CA GLU A 60 -4.63 -6.68 13.50
C GLU A 60 -4.30 -5.91 14.78
N ARG A 61 -4.51 -4.60 14.77
CA ARG A 61 -4.26 -3.75 15.95
C ARG A 61 -5.30 -3.91 17.03
N CYS A 62 -6.51 -4.30 16.68
CA CYS A 62 -7.61 -4.41 17.62
C CYS A 62 -7.58 -5.68 18.45
N GLN A 63 -6.54 -6.46 18.34
CA GLN A 63 -6.40 -7.69 19.13
C GLN A 63 -5.93 -7.38 20.57
#